data_0c51bf7607769bf844959c1069edba15
#
_entry.id   0c51bf7607769bf844959c1069edba15
#
_cell.length_a   1.000
_cell.length_b   1.000
_cell.length_c   1.000
_cell.angle_alpha   90.00
_cell.angle_beta   90.00
_cell.angle_gamma   90.00
#
_symmetry.space_group_name_H-M   'P 1'
#
loop_
_entity.id
_entity.type
_entity.pdbx_description
1 polymer ?
#
loop_
_entity_poly.entity_id
_entity_poly.type
_entity_poly.pdbx_seq_one_letter_code
_entity_poly.pdbx_strand_id
1 'polypeptide(L)'
;MVPSRDIPAADSTDSAQSRIFDGTRIPVTSRRQKVVADNVKNDWDLRSEKVQKNQVVAYDEMRRRCPVAHDEFMGYSVFKNADVQHVLDHPDIYSNIVSTRHIAVPNGMDAPEHTTFRAVNNKYFTPERLREFEPKIREVVKNLVADLPRGTEVNVMDGFAKAYAMRIQNAF
;
A
#
# COMPACT_ATOMS: atom_id res chain seq x y z
N MET A 1 21.61 40.85 -33.20
CA MET A 1 21.51 41.91 -32.19
C MET A 1 20.07 41.89 -31.69
N VAL A 2 19.80 41.14 -30.60
CA VAL A 2 18.48 41.03 -30.00
C VAL A 2 18.66 41.43 -28.52
N PRO A 3 17.84 42.30 -27.96
CA PRO A 3 18.07 42.86 -26.63
C PRO A 3 17.68 41.86 -25.53
N SER A 4 18.55 41.79 -24.54
CA SER A 4 18.39 41.14 -23.24
C SER A 4 17.17 41.71 -22.52
N ARG A 5 16.28 40.84 -22.01
CA ARG A 5 15.23 41.18 -21.05
C ARG A 5 15.71 40.81 -19.65
N ASP A 6 15.85 41.83 -18.84
CA ASP A 6 16.11 41.71 -17.41
C ASP A 6 14.94 40.99 -16.70
N ILE A 7 15.27 39.92 -15.97
CA ILE A 7 14.36 39.24 -15.04
C ILE A 7 14.65 39.84 -13.67
N PRO A 8 13.67 40.41 -12.95
CA PRO A 8 13.90 40.91 -11.60
C PRO A 8 14.11 39.75 -10.63
N ALA A 9 15.08 39.91 -9.75
CA ALA A 9 15.39 39.01 -8.66
C ALA A 9 14.17 38.84 -7.73
N ALA A 10 13.75 37.60 -7.48
CA ALA A 10 12.75 37.30 -6.49
C ALA A 10 13.33 37.44 -5.09
N ASP A 11 12.69 38.29 -4.32
CA ASP A 11 12.95 38.57 -2.91
C ASP A 11 12.78 37.31 -2.06
N SER A 12 13.86 36.90 -1.38
CA SER A 12 13.94 35.72 -0.54
C SER A 12 13.62 36.10 0.91
N THR A 13 12.36 36.32 1.22
CA THR A 13 11.88 36.29 2.61
C THR A 13 10.44 35.79 2.66
N ASP A 14 10.26 34.48 2.61
CA ASP A 14 9.02 33.90 3.14
C ASP A 14 9.35 32.81 4.15
N SER A 15 9.00 33.16 5.37
CA SER A 15 9.15 32.38 6.58
C SER A 15 8.11 31.26 6.65
N ALA A 16 8.33 30.19 5.88
CA ALA A 16 7.50 28.97 5.86
C ALA A 16 8.05 27.88 6.77
N GLN A 17 8.62 28.23 7.93
CA GLN A 17 9.22 27.26 8.88
C GLN A 17 8.57 27.27 10.26
N SER A 18 7.25 27.31 10.39
CA SER A 18 6.62 27.10 11.69
C SER A 18 5.14 26.70 11.66
N ARG A 19 4.74 25.82 10.77
CA ARG A 19 3.39 25.18 10.83
C ARG A 19 3.48 23.67 10.76
N ILE A 20 4.32 23.09 11.61
CA ILE A 20 4.31 21.67 11.84
C ILE A 20 3.73 21.45 13.25
N PHE A 21 2.53 20.86 13.28
CA PHE A 21 1.82 20.43 14.47
C PHE A 21 1.25 21.51 15.40
N ASP A 22 0.29 22.27 14.90
CA ASP A 22 -0.82 22.69 15.76
C ASP A 22 -1.78 21.50 15.89
N GLY A 23 -1.99 21.05 17.14
CA GLY A 23 -2.79 19.87 17.49
C GLY A 23 -4.32 20.06 17.32
N THR A 24 -4.76 20.83 16.35
CA THR A 24 -6.16 20.91 15.92
C THR A 24 -6.53 19.62 15.20
N ARG A 25 -7.08 18.69 15.98
CA ARG A 25 -7.82 17.53 15.48
C ARG A 25 -8.80 18.02 14.43
N ILE A 26 -8.56 17.66 13.16
CA ILE A 26 -9.59 17.73 12.13
C ILE A 26 -10.74 16.87 12.66
N PRO A 27 -11.92 17.43 12.88
CA PRO A 27 -13.04 16.60 13.30
C PRO A 27 -13.40 15.70 12.13
N VAL A 28 -12.96 14.43 12.22
CA VAL A 28 -13.52 13.36 11.41
C VAL A 28 -14.98 13.31 11.82
N THR A 29 -15.82 13.97 11.04
CA THR A 29 -17.24 13.99 11.28
C THR A 29 -17.73 12.55 11.23
N SER A 30 -18.09 12.02 12.40
CA SER A 30 -18.65 10.70 12.65
C SER A 30 -19.98 10.44 11.92
N ARG A 31 -20.31 11.27 10.94
CA ARG A 31 -21.58 11.26 10.22
C ARG A 31 -21.69 10.21 9.11
N ARG A 32 -20.55 9.60 8.68
CA ARG A 32 -20.57 8.56 7.62
C ARG A 32 -20.84 7.14 8.11
N GLN A 33 -20.68 6.85 9.39
CA GLN A 33 -20.87 5.50 9.93
C GLN A 33 -22.32 5.14 10.31
N LYS A 34 -23.28 6.05 10.25
CA LYS A 34 -24.63 5.83 10.80
C LYS A 34 -25.74 5.58 9.79
N VAL A 35 -25.49 5.58 8.50
CA VAL A 35 -26.54 5.50 7.48
C VAL A 35 -26.70 4.11 6.84
N VAL A 36 -25.83 3.13 7.12
CA VAL A 36 -25.85 1.82 6.43
C VAL A 36 -26.12 0.64 7.38
N ALA A 37 -26.41 0.85 8.67
CA ALA A 37 -26.32 -0.23 9.65
C ALA A 37 -27.55 -1.16 9.76
N ASP A 38 -28.72 -0.84 9.25
CA ASP A 38 -29.93 -1.55 9.72
C ASP A 38 -30.47 -2.68 8.82
N ASN A 39 -29.89 -2.96 7.63
CA ASN A 39 -30.36 -4.05 6.77
C ASN A 39 -29.29 -4.65 5.83
N VAL A 40 -28.00 -4.57 6.16
CA VAL A 40 -26.98 -5.20 5.31
C VAL A 40 -26.83 -6.67 5.69
N LYS A 41 -27.16 -7.56 4.75
CA LYS A 41 -27.04 -8.99 4.93
C LYS A 41 -25.59 -9.41 4.99
N ASN A 42 -25.24 -10.27 5.95
CA ASN A 42 -23.94 -10.94 5.95
C ASN A 42 -23.94 -12.04 4.88
N ASP A 43 -23.22 -11.79 3.80
CA ASP A 43 -23.09 -12.72 2.66
C ASP A 43 -21.82 -13.56 2.72
N TRP A 44 -20.89 -13.16 3.56
CA TRP A 44 -19.52 -13.63 3.59
C TRP A 44 -18.95 -13.60 5.01
N ASP A 45 -18.14 -14.59 5.38
CA ASP A 45 -17.34 -14.60 6.61
C ASP A 45 -15.92 -15.09 6.29
N LEU A 46 -15.01 -14.12 6.15
CA LEU A 46 -13.60 -14.36 5.87
C LEU A 46 -12.94 -15.26 6.94
N ARG A 47 -13.39 -15.19 8.20
CA ARG A 47 -12.81 -15.93 9.33
C ARG A 47 -13.38 -17.33 9.48
N SER A 48 -14.42 -17.68 8.73
CA SER A 48 -15.02 -19.02 8.82
C SER A 48 -14.00 -20.12 8.48
N GLU A 49 -14.07 -21.25 9.15
CA GLU A 49 -13.19 -22.38 8.90
C GLU A 49 -13.22 -22.83 7.43
N LYS A 50 -14.40 -22.80 6.81
CA LYS A 50 -14.58 -23.14 5.40
C LYS A 50 -13.71 -22.27 4.50
N VAL A 51 -13.69 -20.97 4.73
CA VAL A 51 -12.89 -20.01 3.94
C VAL A 51 -11.42 -20.17 4.23
N GLN A 52 -11.03 -20.24 5.51
CA GLN A 52 -9.64 -20.35 5.90
C GLN A 52 -8.98 -21.65 5.41
N LYS A 53 -9.73 -22.74 5.35
CA LYS A 53 -9.23 -24.04 4.88
C LYS A 53 -8.91 -24.05 3.38
N ASN A 54 -9.67 -23.33 2.55
CA ASN A 54 -9.44 -23.24 1.10
C ASN A 54 -9.93 -21.89 0.54
N GLN A 55 -9.09 -20.87 0.69
CA GLN A 55 -9.42 -19.51 0.27
C GLN A 55 -9.66 -19.38 -1.23
N VAL A 56 -8.89 -20.11 -2.06
CA VAL A 56 -9.02 -20.03 -3.52
C VAL A 56 -10.40 -20.45 -3.98
N VAL A 57 -10.87 -21.62 -3.52
CA VAL A 57 -12.20 -22.12 -3.85
C VAL A 57 -13.29 -21.19 -3.33
N ALA A 58 -13.15 -20.70 -2.11
CA ALA A 58 -14.12 -19.79 -1.50
C ALA A 58 -14.21 -18.46 -2.28
N TYR A 59 -13.09 -17.88 -2.70
CA TYR A 59 -13.07 -16.66 -3.52
C TYR A 59 -13.63 -16.90 -4.93
N ASP A 60 -13.38 -18.06 -5.54
CA ASP A 60 -13.97 -18.43 -6.84
C ASP A 60 -15.49 -18.58 -6.76
N GLU A 61 -15.99 -19.12 -5.65
CA GLU A 61 -17.43 -19.19 -5.38
C GLU A 61 -18.02 -17.77 -5.28
N MET A 62 -17.38 -16.86 -4.53
CA MET A 62 -17.85 -15.49 -4.37
C MET A 62 -17.80 -14.70 -5.68
N ARG A 63 -16.76 -14.86 -6.50
CA ARG A 63 -16.72 -14.23 -7.84
C ARG A 63 -17.91 -14.57 -8.72
N ARG A 64 -18.43 -15.79 -8.59
CA ARG A 64 -19.60 -16.23 -9.39
C ARG A 64 -20.92 -15.81 -8.77
N ARG A 65 -21.06 -15.91 -7.45
CA ARG A 65 -22.33 -15.74 -6.73
C ARG A 65 -22.59 -14.31 -6.28
N CYS A 66 -21.60 -13.69 -5.66
CA CYS A 66 -21.73 -12.39 -5.02
C CYS A 66 -20.37 -11.65 -5.08
N PRO A 67 -20.07 -10.97 -6.21
CA PRO A 67 -18.74 -10.37 -6.41
C PRO A 67 -18.46 -9.18 -5.51
N VAL A 68 -19.48 -8.62 -4.86
CA VAL A 68 -19.37 -7.64 -3.78
C VAL A 68 -20.16 -8.18 -2.60
N ALA A 69 -19.50 -8.54 -1.52
CA ALA A 69 -20.14 -9.12 -0.35
C ALA A 69 -19.82 -8.32 0.91
N HIS A 70 -20.68 -8.44 1.91
CA HIS A 70 -20.52 -7.76 3.19
C HIS A 70 -20.34 -8.76 4.32
N ASP A 71 -19.46 -8.43 5.27
CA ASP A 71 -19.38 -9.07 6.59
C ASP A 71 -19.23 -8.03 7.71
N GLU A 72 -19.56 -8.42 8.94
CA GLU A 72 -19.52 -7.52 10.10
C GLU A 72 -18.09 -7.12 10.51
N PHE A 73 -17.09 -7.92 10.15
CA PHE A 73 -15.71 -7.68 10.58
C PHE A 73 -14.93 -6.80 9.60
N MET A 74 -14.99 -7.11 8.31
CA MET A 74 -14.24 -6.39 7.27
C MET A 74 -15.06 -5.32 6.55
N GLY A 75 -16.40 -5.37 6.67
CA GLY A 75 -17.28 -4.55 5.86
C GLY A 75 -17.45 -5.14 4.46
N TYR A 76 -17.20 -4.37 3.44
CA TYR A 76 -17.35 -4.82 2.05
C TYR A 76 -16.07 -5.48 1.51
N SER A 77 -16.24 -6.62 0.87
CA SER A 77 -15.21 -7.35 0.14
C SER A 77 -15.53 -7.40 -1.36
N VAL A 78 -14.54 -7.14 -2.20
CA VAL A 78 -14.67 -7.10 -3.67
C VAL A 78 -13.84 -8.23 -4.26
N PHE A 79 -14.44 -9.07 -5.13
CA PHE A 79 -13.83 -10.31 -5.60
C PHE A 79 -13.44 -10.32 -7.09
N LYS A 80 -13.95 -9.41 -7.91
CA LYS A 80 -13.59 -9.31 -9.34
C LYS A 80 -12.47 -8.31 -9.54
N ASN A 81 -11.51 -8.66 -10.41
CA ASN A 81 -10.37 -7.79 -10.70
C ASN A 81 -10.78 -6.42 -11.24
N ALA A 82 -11.80 -6.36 -12.11
CA ALA A 82 -12.28 -5.08 -12.64
C ALA A 82 -12.81 -4.15 -11.53
N ASP A 83 -13.54 -4.71 -10.55
CA ASP A 83 -14.10 -3.93 -9.45
C ASP A 83 -12.97 -3.49 -8.49
N VAL A 84 -11.96 -4.36 -8.24
CA VAL A 84 -10.77 -4.00 -7.46
C VAL A 84 -10.00 -2.87 -8.13
N GLN A 85 -9.77 -2.95 -9.46
CA GLN A 85 -9.13 -1.87 -10.20
C GLN A 85 -9.93 -0.57 -10.10
N HIS A 86 -11.26 -0.65 -10.25
CA HIS A 86 -12.11 0.52 -10.10
C HIS A 86 -11.93 1.20 -8.73
N VAL A 87 -11.87 0.42 -7.65
CA VAL A 87 -11.62 0.96 -6.29
C VAL A 87 -10.25 1.62 -6.20
N LEU A 88 -9.21 1.00 -6.78
CA LEU A 88 -7.84 1.53 -6.73
C LEU A 88 -7.65 2.79 -7.58
N ASP A 89 -8.36 2.90 -8.69
CA ASP A 89 -8.26 4.02 -9.63
C ASP A 89 -9.06 5.26 -9.19
N HIS A 90 -9.90 5.14 -8.14
CA HIS A 90 -10.75 6.23 -7.64
C HIS A 90 -10.46 6.58 -6.17
N PRO A 91 -9.25 7.10 -5.85
CA PRO A 91 -8.89 7.48 -4.49
C PRO A 91 -9.67 8.69 -3.95
N ASP A 92 -10.38 9.40 -4.81
CA ASP A 92 -11.31 10.48 -4.46
C ASP A 92 -12.63 9.94 -3.85
N ILE A 93 -12.97 8.68 -4.13
CA ILE A 93 -14.16 7.99 -3.62
C ILE A 93 -13.82 7.02 -2.48
N TYR A 94 -12.71 6.28 -2.65
CA TYR A 94 -12.29 5.22 -1.74
C TYR A 94 -11.03 5.61 -0.97
N SER A 95 -11.12 5.57 0.35
CA SER A 95 -10.05 5.98 1.25
C SER A 95 -9.14 4.82 1.64
N ASN A 96 -7.84 5.08 1.78
CA ASN A 96 -6.85 4.15 2.34
C ASN A 96 -6.73 4.23 3.87
N ILE A 97 -7.47 5.13 4.52
CA ILE A 97 -7.40 5.32 5.96
C ILE A 97 -8.17 4.19 6.66
N VAL A 98 -7.45 3.17 7.11
CA VAL A 98 -8.02 2.02 7.83
C VAL A 98 -7.97 2.19 9.34
N SER A 99 -7.15 3.09 9.86
CA SER A 99 -7.00 3.34 11.30
C SER A 99 -6.66 4.80 11.57
N THR A 100 -7.33 5.36 12.58
CA THR A 100 -7.02 6.70 13.10
C THR A 100 -6.03 6.67 14.27
N ARG A 101 -5.75 5.48 14.83
CA ARG A 101 -4.80 5.30 15.94
C ARG A 101 -3.38 5.09 15.47
N HIS A 102 -3.20 4.32 14.40
CA HIS A 102 -1.89 4.00 13.81
C HIS A 102 -1.98 4.24 12.30
N ILE A 103 -1.50 5.41 11.89
CA ILE A 103 -1.44 5.76 10.48
C ILE A 103 -0.16 5.17 9.90
N ALA A 104 -0.31 4.23 8.96
CA ALA A 104 0.82 3.70 8.22
C ALA A 104 1.26 4.70 7.14
N VAL A 105 2.34 5.43 7.38
CA VAL A 105 2.85 6.45 6.46
C VAL A 105 3.70 5.79 5.37
N PRO A 106 3.44 6.04 4.08
CA PRO A 106 2.33 6.80 3.49
C PRO A 106 1.09 5.97 3.20
N ASN A 107 1.13 4.64 3.32
CA ASN A 107 0.17 3.70 2.74
C ASN A 107 -1.25 3.78 3.36
N GLY A 108 -1.36 4.26 4.60
CA GLY A 108 -2.65 4.45 5.28
C GLY A 108 -3.12 5.91 5.26
N MET A 109 -2.74 6.66 4.24
CA MET A 109 -3.08 8.08 4.07
C MET A 109 -3.79 8.29 2.73
N ASP A 110 -4.58 9.36 2.65
CA ASP A 110 -5.15 9.86 1.41
C ASP A 110 -4.41 11.12 0.92
N ALA A 111 -4.67 11.53 -0.31
CA ALA A 111 -4.17 12.80 -0.82
C ALA A 111 -4.82 13.99 -0.06
N PRO A 112 -4.11 15.11 0.16
CA PRO A 112 -2.78 15.45 -0.39
C PRO A 112 -1.60 14.90 0.42
N GLU A 113 -1.79 14.50 1.68
CA GLU A 113 -0.73 14.06 2.59
C GLU A 113 0.01 12.83 2.04
N HIS A 114 -0.72 11.83 1.55
CA HIS A 114 -0.13 10.66 0.89
C HIS A 114 0.88 11.06 -0.18
N THR A 115 0.50 12.00 -1.06
CA THR A 115 1.33 12.44 -2.18
C THR A 115 2.66 13.04 -1.70
N THR A 116 2.60 13.83 -0.63
CA THR A 116 3.80 14.48 -0.04
C THR A 116 4.77 13.44 0.51
N PHE A 117 4.30 12.50 1.33
CA PHE A 117 5.15 11.46 1.91
C PHE A 117 5.64 10.47 0.86
N ARG A 118 4.78 10.12 -0.10
CA ARG A 118 5.15 9.22 -1.21
C ARG A 118 6.25 9.80 -2.08
N ALA A 119 6.24 11.12 -2.33
CA ALA A 119 7.28 11.79 -3.09
C ALA A 119 8.66 11.66 -2.45
N VAL A 120 8.75 11.63 -1.12
CA VAL A 120 10.02 11.37 -0.41
C VAL A 120 10.51 9.95 -0.71
N ASN A 121 9.64 8.94 -0.56
CA ASN A 121 10.00 7.55 -0.79
C ASN A 121 10.40 7.29 -2.25
N ASN A 122 9.69 7.88 -3.21
CA ASN A 122 9.94 7.66 -4.63
C ASN A 122 11.36 8.05 -5.08
N LYS A 123 12.03 8.96 -4.37
CA LYS A 123 13.43 9.33 -4.64
C LYS A 123 14.41 8.18 -4.46
N TYR A 124 14.06 7.18 -3.66
CA TYR A 124 14.90 6.00 -3.43
C TYR A 124 14.65 4.88 -4.45
N PHE A 125 13.52 4.92 -5.17
CA PHE A 125 13.10 3.88 -6.11
C PHE A 125 13.15 4.32 -7.57
N THR A 126 14.12 5.19 -7.92
CA THR A 126 14.31 5.57 -9.32
C THR A 126 14.96 4.43 -10.11
N PRO A 127 14.75 4.36 -11.45
CA PRO A 127 15.40 3.35 -12.29
C PRO A 127 16.92 3.34 -12.18
N GLU A 128 17.55 4.51 -11.98
CA GLU A 128 19.00 4.66 -11.80
C GLU A 128 19.46 3.97 -10.52
N ARG A 129 18.81 4.29 -9.39
CA ARG A 129 19.11 3.69 -8.08
C ARG A 129 18.92 2.18 -8.10
N LEU A 130 17.87 1.71 -8.75
CA LEU A 130 17.63 0.26 -8.87
C LEU A 130 18.71 -0.43 -9.71
N ARG A 131 19.19 0.19 -10.81
CA ARG A 131 20.31 -0.33 -11.58
C ARG A 131 21.63 -0.37 -10.80
N GLU A 132 21.91 0.67 -10.02
CA GLU A 132 23.07 0.70 -9.12
C GLU A 132 23.02 -0.40 -8.06
N PHE A 133 21.83 -0.71 -7.58
CA PHE A 133 21.61 -1.72 -6.53
C PHE A 133 21.53 -3.16 -7.07
N GLU A 134 21.23 -3.36 -8.35
CA GLU A 134 21.08 -4.69 -8.96
C GLU A 134 22.28 -5.64 -8.72
N PRO A 135 23.55 -5.22 -8.81
CA PRO A 135 24.68 -6.09 -8.52
C PRO A 135 24.67 -6.67 -7.10
N LYS A 136 24.23 -5.86 -6.13
CA LYS A 136 24.11 -6.29 -4.73
C LYS A 136 22.99 -7.31 -4.54
N ILE A 137 21.86 -7.10 -5.21
CA ILE A 137 20.75 -8.08 -5.24
C ILE A 137 21.26 -9.42 -5.79
N ARG A 138 21.99 -9.39 -6.91
CA ARG A 138 22.55 -10.60 -7.55
C ARG A 138 23.53 -11.33 -6.64
N GLU A 139 24.37 -10.61 -5.92
CA GLU A 139 25.27 -11.21 -4.92
C GLU A 139 24.51 -11.94 -3.82
N VAL A 140 23.50 -11.28 -3.24
CA VAL A 140 22.66 -11.88 -2.19
C VAL A 140 21.95 -13.14 -2.71
N VAL A 141 21.39 -13.09 -3.92
CA VAL A 141 20.72 -14.25 -4.54
C VAL A 141 21.69 -15.40 -4.77
N LYS A 142 22.88 -15.13 -5.33
CA LYS A 142 23.90 -16.17 -5.56
C LYS A 142 24.27 -16.89 -4.27
N ASN A 143 24.49 -16.15 -3.20
CA ASN A 143 24.85 -16.73 -1.90
C ASN A 143 23.71 -17.59 -1.34
N LEU A 144 22.45 -17.07 -1.37
CA LEU A 144 21.30 -17.83 -0.91
C LEU A 144 21.04 -19.10 -1.72
N VAL A 145 21.23 -19.05 -3.03
CA VAL A 145 21.09 -20.24 -3.90
C VAL A 145 22.21 -21.25 -3.65
N ALA A 146 23.45 -20.79 -3.39
CA ALA A 146 24.57 -21.67 -3.07
C ALA A 146 24.36 -22.43 -1.74
N ASP A 147 23.69 -21.81 -0.79
CA ASP A 147 23.39 -22.39 0.53
C ASP A 147 22.22 -23.40 0.49
N LEU A 148 21.45 -23.47 -0.60
CA LEU A 148 20.35 -24.42 -0.71
C LEU A 148 20.87 -25.87 -0.84
N PRO A 149 20.32 -26.81 -0.06
CA PRO A 149 20.67 -28.22 -0.18
C PRO A 149 20.28 -28.76 -1.55
N ARG A 150 21.12 -29.66 -2.09
CA ARG A 150 20.92 -30.28 -3.41
C ARG A 150 20.44 -31.71 -3.27
N GLY A 151 19.61 -32.15 -4.23
CA GLY A 151 19.12 -33.54 -4.26
C GLY A 151 18.10 -33.89 -3.18
N THR A 152 17.53 -32.89 -2.54
CA THR A 152 16.45 -33.05 -1.54
C THR A 152 15.38 -32.00 -1.74
N GLU A 153 14.19 -32.27 -1.21
CA GLU A 153 13.08 -31.30 -1.19
C GLU A 153 13.38 -30.15 -0.23
N VAL A 154 13.06 -28.94 -0.64
CA VAL A 154 13.31 -27.71 0.12
C VAL A 154 12.03 -26.89 0.24
N ASN A 155 11.73 -26.40 1.45
CA ASN A 155 10.75 -25.36 1.64
C ASN A 155 11.33 -24.01 1.16
N VAL A 156 10.98 -23.60 -0.05
CA VAL A 156 11.49 -22.37 -0.68
C VAL A 156 11.13 -21.11 0.12
N MET A 157 9.97 -21.08 0.79
CA MET A 157 9.56 -19.92 1.59
C MET A 157 10.49 -19.71 2.80
N ASP A 158 10.84 -20.77 3.51
CA ASP A 158 11.70 -20.67 4.70
C ASP A 158 13.19 -20.67 4.33
N GLY A 159 13.61 -21.50 3.39
CA GLY A 159 15.00 -21.64 3.00
C GLY A 159 15.54 -20.52 2.11
N PHE A 160 14.68 -19.81 1.39
CA PHE A 160 15.10 -18.77 0.44
C PHE A 160 14.33 -17.47 0.56
N ALA A 161 12.99 -17.48 0.37
CA ALA A 161 12.23 -16.26 0.13
C ALA A 161 12.24 -15.27 1.32
N LYS A 162 12.10 -15.76 2.54
CA LYS A 162 12.17 -14.92 3.76
C LYS A 162 13.55 -14.28 3.92
N ALA A 163 14.60 -15.06 3.80
CA ALA A 163 15.98 -14.58 3.90
C ALA A 163 16.32 -13.60 2.79
N TYR A 164 15.87 -13.85 1.56
CA TYR A 164 16.01 -12.96 0.43
C TYR A 164 15.37 -11.58 0.72
N ALA A 165 14.09 -11.56 1.07
CA ALA A 165 13.38 -10.32 1.33
C ALA A 165 14.07 -9.49 2.44
N MET A 166 14.45 -10.12 3.55
CA MET A 166 15.11 -9.43 4.66
C MET A 166 16.50 -8.89 4.28
N ARG A 167 17.33 -9.70 3.58
CA ARG A 167 18.69 -9.29 3.19
C ARG A 167 18.68 -8.16 2.15
N ILE A 168 17.72 -8.18 1.21
CA ILE A 168 17.57 -7.10 0.23
C ILE A 168 17.13 -5.80 0.90
N GLN A 169 16.12 -5.84 1.77
CA GLN A 169 15.66 -4.64 2.49
C GLN A 169 16.75 -4.03 3.37
N ASN A 170 17.58 -4.85 4.02
CA ASN A 170 18.68 -4.36 4.86
C ASN A 170 19.87 -3.83 4.05
N ALA A 171 20.01 -4.22 2.80
CA ALA A 171 21.11 -3.80 1.92
C ALA A 171 20.75 -2.56 1.09
N PHE A 172 19.45 -2.23 0.94
CA PHE A 172 18.94 -1.08 0.20
C PHE A 172 18.94 0.18 1.06
#